data_aacf287409acd7aef2cd2706d40535c2
#
_entry.id   aacf287409acd7aef2cd2706d40535c2
#
_cell.length_a   1.000
_cell.length_b   1.000
_cell.length_c   1.000
_cell.angle_alpha   90.00
_cell.angle_beta   90.00
_cell.angle_gamma   90.00
#
_symmetry.space_group_name_H-M   'P 1'
#
loop_
_entity.id
_entity.type
_entity.pdbx_description
1 polymer ?
#
loop_
_entity_poly.entity_id
_entity_poly.type
_entity_poly.pdbx_seq_one_letter_code
_entity_poly.pdbx_strand_id
1 'polypeptide(L)'
;MVITNIDQGKGFSSDILHSIFSSKEIQKKLIDNIIQTLKSKNYQGLNIDFEYVYPEDRENYNNFLTTLTKTLNDMGYTVNTALAPKTSANQPGILYESHDYKFHGSTVNHVIIMTYEWGYTYGPPMAVAPIDQVARVLSYAVTEIPSKKVFMSIPNYGYDWTLPYVKGVAAKTISNVEAVDLAVKTGATIQYDKTSAAPFFNYYDSLGRGHVVWFEDARSINEKLMLINRYNLGGVSYWTIGKYFPQNWLILNSLYDVKKVI
;
A
#
# COMPACT_ATOMS: atom_id res chain seq x y z
N MET A 1 3.92 4.63 -14.49
CA MET A 1 3.40 5.93 -13.99
C MET A 1 2.39 5.67 -12.88
N VAL A 2 2.31 6.53 -11.85
CA VAL A 2 1.23 6.47 -10.83
C VAL A 2 0.38 7.73 -10.99
N ILE A 3 -0.94 7.59 -10.89
CA ILE A 3 -1.88 8.71 -10.73
C ILE A 3 -2.62 8.56 -9.41
N THR A 4 -2.84 9.69 -8.73
CA THR A 4 -3.56 9.78 -7.45
C THR A 4 -4.58 10.91 -7.51
N ASN A 5 -5.53 10.93 -6.56
CA ASN A 5 -6.46 12.03 -6.34
C ASN A 5 -6.01 12.95 -5.20
N ILE A 6 -4.71 13.10 -4.98
CA ILE A 6 -4.17 13.99 -3.95
C ILE A 6 -4.32 15.45 -4.41
N ASP A 7 -5.04 16.25 -3.62
CA ASP A 7 -5.05 17.71 -3.73
C ASP A 7 -3.87 18.28 -2.93
N GLN A 8 -3.06 19.13 -3.57
CA GLN A 8 -1.86 19.68 -2.94
C GLN A 8 -2.20 20.40 -1.62
N GLY A 9 -1.59 19.90 -0.53
CA GLY A 9 -1.77 20.45 0.82
C GLY A 9 -3.02 19.99 1.58
N LYS A 10 -3.90 19.15 0.96
CA LYS A 10 -5.15 18.69 1.59
C LYS A 10 -5.27 17.16 1.70
N GLY A 11 -4.40 16.40 1.02
CA GLY A 11 -4.48 14.93 0.96
C GLY A 11 -5.42 14.42 -0.14
N PHE A 12 -5.92 13.18 -0.01
CA PHE A 12 -6.82 12.59 -1.00
C PHE A 12 -8.17 13.31 -1.04
N SER A 13 -8.67 13.60 -2.25
CA SER A 13 -9.91 14.36 -2.47
C SER A 13 -10.95 13.53 -3.22
N SER A 14 -12.04 13.18 -2.54
CA SER A 14 -13.20 12.53 -3.15
C SER A 14 -13.86 13.41 -4.21
N ASP A 15 -13.86 14.73 -4.01
CA ASP A 15 -14.49 15.70 -4.94
C ASP A 15 -13.81 15.73 -6.30
N ILE A 16 -12.48 15.57 -6.33
CA ILE A 16 -11.73 15.46 -7.59
C ILE A 16 -12.22 14.22 -8.37
N LEU A 17 -12.36 13.08 -7.70
CA LEU A 17 -12.85 11.86 -8.33
C LEU A 17 -14.29 11.96 -8.78
N HIS A 18 -15.17 12.54 -7.95
CA HIS A 18 -16.56 12.80 -8.31
C HIS A 18 -16.66 13.64 -9.59
N SER A 19 -15.85 14.71 -9.69
CA SER A 19 -15.80 15.55 -10.88
C SER A 19 -15.33 14.79 -12.13
N ILE A 20 -14.34 13.91 -11.99
CA ILE A 20 -13.83 13.07 -13.08
C ILE A 20 -14.92 12.06 -13.51
N PHE A 21 -15.55 11.38 -12.56
CA PHE A 21 -16.50 10.30 -12.87
C PHE A 21 -17.83 10.84 -13.40
N SER A 22 -18.20 12.07 -13.06
CA SER A 22 -19.43 12.73 -13.53
C SER A 22 -19.33 13.32 -14.93
N SER A 23 -18.13 13.44 -15.53
CA SER A 23 -17.93 14.10 -16.82
C SER A 23 -17.13 13.25 -17.82
N LYS A 24 -17.78 12.83 -18.90
CA LYS A 24 -17.12 12.11 -20.00
C LYS A 24 -16.03 12.93 -20.70
N GLU A 25 -16.19 14.24 -20.75
CA GLU A 25 -15.20 15.17 -21.31
C GLU A 25 -13.92 15.18 -20.45
N ILE A 26 -14.08 15.29 -19.11
CA ILE A 26 -12.95 15.25 -18.17
C ILE A 26 -12.26 13.88 -18.22
N GLN A 27 -13.03 12.79 -18.24
CA GLN A 27 -12.47 11.42 -18.39
C GLN A 27 -11.63 11.31 -19.66
N LYS A 28 -12.17 11.76 -20.80
CA LYS A 28 -11.45 11.74 -22.08
C LYS A 28 -10.15 12.52 -22.00
N LYS A 29 -10.20 13.76 -21.50
CA LYS A 29 -9.02 14.61 -21.34
C LYS A 29 -7.97 13.97 -20.41
N LEU A 30 -8.39 13.33 -19.33
CA LEU A 30 -7.51 12.61 -18.42
C LEU A 30 -6.83 11.43 -19.14
N ILE A 31 -7.59 10.62 -19.88
CA ILE A 31 -7.05 9.49 -20.65
C ILE A 31 -6.04 9.96 -21.69
N ASP A 32 -6.36 11.03 -22.44
CA ASP A 32 -5.46 11.59 -23.44
C ASP A 32 -4.13 12.06 -22.82
N ASN A 33 -4.19 12.74 -21.65
CA ASN A 33 -3.01 13.18 -20.92
C ASN A 33 -2.17 12.00 -20.37
N ILE A 34 -2.83 10.94 -19.89
CA ILE A 34 -2.18 9.70 -19.46
C ILE A 34 -1.39 9.10 -20.64
N ILE A 35 -2.04 8.93 -21.78
CA ILE A 35 -1.40 8.36 -22.98
C ILE A 35 -0.20 9.21 -23.42
N GLN A 36 -0.36 10.53 -23.46
CA GLN A 36 0.74 11.43 -23.81
C GLN A 36 1.93 11.29 -22.86
N THR A 37 1.64 11.19 -21.54
CA THR A 37 2.68 11.05 -20.51
C THR A 37 3.38 9.69 -20.60
N LEU A 38 2.62 8.59 -20.76
CA LEU A 38 3.19 7.26 -20.94
C LEU A 38 4.17 7.23 -22.14
N LYS A 39 3.75 7.79 -23.28
CA LYS A 39 4.60 7.89 -24.49
C LYS A 39 5.83 8.75 -24.28
N SER A 40 5.66 9.98 -23.77
CA SER A 40 6.76 10.94 -23.66
C SER A 40 7.82 10.55 -22.63
N LYS A 41 7.44 9.77 -21.61
CA LYS A 41 8.32 9.29 -20.53
C LYS A 41 8.77 7.84 -20.71
N ASN A 42 8.34 7.18 -21.77
CA ASN A 42 8.63 5.76 -22.05
C ASN A 42 8.24 4.84 -20.86
N TYR A 43 7.09 5.11 -20.22
CA TYR A 43 6.56 4.25 -19.17
C TYR A 43 5.85 3.03 -19.76
N GLN A 44 5.94 1.88 -19.07
CA GLN A 44 5.36 0.61 -19.52
C GLN A 44 3.89 0.42 -19.10
N GLY A 45 3.40 1.27 -18.20
CA GLY A 45 2.03 1.14 -17.72
C GLY A 45 1.63 2.18 -16.68
N LEU A 46 0.40 2.04 -16.22
CA LEU A 46 -0.26 2.92 -15.28
C LEU A 46 -0.62 2.17 -14.00
N ASN A 47 -0.34 2.77 -12.85
CA ASN A 47 -0.93 2.40 -11.56
C ASN A 47 -1.90 3.49 -11.12
N ILE A 48 -3.13 3.10 -10.80
CA ILE A 48 -4.19 3.99 -10.32
C ILE A 48 -4.27 3.81 -8.80
N ASP A 49 -4.03 4.90 -8.09
CA ASP A 49 -4.06 4.98 -6.64
C ASP A 49 -5.11 6.03 -6.22
N PHE A 50 -6.38 5.66 -6.43
CA PHE A 50 -7.52 6.48 -6.09
C PHE A 50 -8.11 6.02 -4.77
N GLU A 51 -8.04 6.90 -3.77
CA GLU A 51 -8.53 6.61 -2.43
C GLU A 51 -9.71 7.50 -2.07
N TYR A 52 -10.51 7.05 -1.09
CA TYR A 52 -11.68 7.77 -0.58
C TYR A 52 -12.71 8.11 -1.67
N VAL A 53 -12.91 7.17 -2.61
CA VAL A 53 -13.96 7.29 -3.64
C VAL A 53 -15.32 7.25 -2.97
N TYR A 54 -16.18 8.22 -3.25
CA TYR A 54 -17.55 8.23 -2.72
C TYR A 54 -18.28 6.92 -3.06
N PRO A 55 -19.07 6.32 -2.13
CA PRO A 55 -19.80 5.09 -2.38
C PRO A 55 -20.73 5.16 -3.60
N GLU A 56 -21.39 6.30 -3.81
CA GLU A 56 -22.23 6.58 -4.97
C GLU A 56 -21.49 6.61 -6.30
N ASP A 57 -20.17 6.84 -6.29
CA ASP A 57 -19.33 6.86 -7.50
C ASP A 57 -18.74 5.49 -7.85
N ARG A 58 -19.00 4.45 -7.07
CA ARG A 58 -18.45 3.10 -7.30
C ARG A 58 -18.66 2.61 -8.73
N GLU A 59 -19.90 2.67 -9.24
CA GLU A 59 -20.23 2.24 -10.59
C GLU A 59 -19.58 3.13 -11.66
N ASN A 60 -19.52 4.42 -11.42
CA ASN A 60 -18.85 5.37 -12.32
C ASN A 60 -17.34 5.13 -12.37
N TYR A 61 -16.73 4.80 -11.23
CA TYR A 61 -15.33 4.40 -11.15
C TYR A 61 -15.08 3.11 -11.93
N ASN A 62 -15.92 2.10 -11.75
CA ASN A 62 -15.85 0.83 -12.49
C ASN A 62 -15.96 1.06 -14.02
N ASN A 63 -16.88 1.89 -14.47
CA ASN A 63 -17.05 2.24 -15.88
C ASN A 63 -15.84 2.99 -16.44
N PHE A 64 -15.26 3.92 -15.65
CA PHE A 64 -14.04 4.61 -16.02
C PHE A 64 -12.86 3.63 -16.16
N LEU A 65 -12.68 2.71 -15.21
CA LEU A 65 -11.65 1.67 -15.25
C LEU A 65 -11.78 0.77 -16.49
N THR A 66 -13.00 0.37 -16.84
CA THR A 66 -13.24 -0.45 -18.04
C THR A 66 -12.73 0.27 -19.29
N THR A 67 -13.12 1.54 -19.45
CA THR A 67 -12.74 2.35 -20.61
C THR A 67 -11.22 2.58 -20.66
N LEU A 68 -10.64 2.98 -19.53
CA LEU A 68 -9.21 3.30 -19.43
C LEU A 68 -8.36 2.05 -19.67
N THR A 69 -8.69 0.92 -18.99
CA THR A 69 -7.93 -0.32 -19.11
C THR A 69 -7.97 -0.85 -20.54
N LYS A 70 -9.16 -0.88 -21.17
CA LYS A 70 -9.25 -1.30 -22.56
C LYS A 70 -8.41 -0.43 -23.47
N THR A 71 -8.52 0.90 -23.34
CA THR A 71 -7.77 1.85 -24.18
C THR A 71 -6.27 1.66 -24.06
N LEU A 72 -5.76 1.50 -22.84
CA LEU A 72 -4.32 1.36 -22.58
C LEU A 72 -3.80 -0.03 -22.98
N ASN A 73 -4.55 -1.10 -22.71
CA ASN A 73 -4.18 -2.46 -23.11
C ASN A 73 -4.14 -2.62 -24.65
N ASP A 74 -5.09 -2.02 -25.39
CA ASP A 74 -5.08 -2.01 -26.86
C ASP A 74 -3.82 -1.32 -27.43
N MET A 75 -3.16 -0.47 -26.62
CA MET A 75 -1.90 0.20 -26.96
C MET A 75 -0.65 -0.50 -26.39
N GLY A 76 -0.81 -1.65 -25.72
CA GLY A 76 0.29 -2.43 -25.13
C GLY A 76 0.74 -1.98 -23.73
N TYR A 77 0.03 -1.04 -23.07
CA TYR A 77 0.33 -0.61 -21.72
C TYR A 77 -0.42 -1.45 -20.69
N THR A 78 0.22 -1.78 -19.57
CA THR A 78 -0.45 -2.44 -18.44
C THR A 78 -1.16 -1.43 -17.54
N VAL A 79 -2.27 -1.85 -16.91
CA VAL A 79 -3.03 -1.05 -15.93
C VAL A 79 -3.14 -1.82 -14.63
N ASN A 80 -2.75 -1.18 -13.54
CA ASN A 80 -2.88 -1.72 -12.18
C ASN A 80 -3.68 -0.76 -11.31
N THR A 81 -4.30 -1.28 -10.25
CA THR A 81 -4.96 -0.46 -9.23
C THR A 81 -4.42 -0.77 -7.84
N ALA A 82 -4.24 0.26 -7.00
CA ALA A 82 -4.00 0.11 -5.57
C ALA A 82 -5.36 0.10 -4.85
N LEU A 83 -5.58 -0.88 -3.97
CA LEU A 83 -6.83 -1.05 -3.25
C LEU A 83 -6.62 -1.14 -1.74
N ALA A 84 -7.54 -0.54 -0.99
CA ALA A 84 -7.58 -0.63 0.46
C ALA A 84 -7.72 -2.08 0.95
N PRO A 85 -7.17 -2.41 2.14
CA PRO A 85 -7.16 -3.77 2.66
C PRO A 85 -8.53 -4.18 3.22
N LYS A 86 -9.29 -4.97 2.44
CA LYS A 86 -10.63 -5.46 2.81
C LYS A 86 -10.59 -6.91 3.30
N THR A 87 -11.52 -7.23 4.20
CA THR A 87 -11.76 -8.61 4.69
C THR A 87 -13.16 -9.12 4.34
N SER A 88 -13.98 -8.30 3.67
CA SER A 88 -15.30 -8.67 3.16
C SER A 88 -15.75 -7.73 2.04
N ALA A 89 -16.70 -8.18 1.21
CA ALA A 89 -17.28 -7.36 0.13
C ALA A 89 -17.93 -6.07 0.66
N ASN A 90 -18.66 -6.18 1.78
CA ASN A 90 -19.44 -5.11 2.37
C ASN A 90 -18.74 -4.42 3.55
N GLN A 91 -17.40 -4.37 3.55
CA GLN A 91 -16.66 -3.64 4.58
C GLN A 91 -17.02 -2.16 4.52
N PRO A 92 -17.58 -1.59 5.63
CA PRO A 92 -18.03 -0.21 5.62
C PRO A 92 -16.88 0.79 5.71
N GLY A 93 -17.09 1.96 5.17
CA GLY A 93 -16.18 3.11 5.22
C GLY A 93 -15.76 3.60 3.84
N ILE A 94 -15.65 4.91 3.69
CA ILE A 94 -15.37 5.60 2.43
C ILE A 94 -14.07 5.10 1.75
N LEU A 95 -13.09 4.63 2.53
CA LEU A 95 -11.85 4.04 1.99
C LEU A 95 -12.09 2.69 1.30
N TYR A 96 -13.17 1.96 1.68
CA TYR A 96 -13.35 0.56 1.31
C TYR A 96 -14.49 0.33 0.30
N GLU A 97 -15.60 1.06 0.42
CA GLU A 97 -16.86 0.71 -0.23
C GLU A 97 -16.80 0.73 -1.75
N SER A 98 -16.03 1.65 -2.33
CA SER A 98 -15.86 1.77 -3.78
C SER A 98 -14.71 0.93 -4.34
N HIS A 99 -13.92 0.27 -3.49
CA HIS A 99 -12.90 -0.68 -3.91
C HIS A 99 -13.53 -2.08 -4.11
N ASP A 100 -14.07 -2.30 -5.31
CA ASP A 100 -14.70 -3.57 -5.70
C ASP A 100 -13.65 -4.58 -6.14
N TYR A 101 -13.21 -5.44 -5.23
CA TYR A 101 -12.16 -6.44 -5.49
C TYR A 101 -12.46 -7.32 -6.69
N LYS A 102 -13.71 -7.83 -6.79
CA LYS A 102 -14.12 -8.70 -7.88
C LYS A 102 -14.07 -7.98 -9.23
N PHE A 103 -14.58 -6.76 -9.27
CA PHE A 103 -14.57 -5.95 -10.48
C PHE A 103 -13.15 -5.57 -10.91
N HIS A 104 -12.34 -5.03 -10.00
CA HIS A 104 -10.95 -4.68 -10.29
C HIS A 104 -10.16 -5.90 -10.76
N GLY A 105 -10.28 -7.04 -10.06
CA GLY A 105 -9.61 -8.28 -10.41
C GLY A 105 -9.96 -8.81 -11.80
N SER A 106 -11.21 -8.60 -12.27
CA SER A 106 -11.63 -8.99 -13.62
C SER A 106 -11.17 -8.00 -14.70
N THR A 107 -11.02 -6.72 -14.35
CA THR A 107 -10.85 -5.63 -15.31
C THR A 107 -9.38 -5.27 -15.56
N VAL A 108 -8.58 -5.06 -14.50
CA VAL A 108 -7.19 -4.58 -14.63
C VAL A 108 -6.18 -5.74 -14.76
N ASN A 109 -4.95 -5.44 -15.13
CA ASN A 109 -3.90 -6.44 -15.28
C ASN A 109 -3.45 -6.99 -13.93
N HIS A 110 -3.20 -6.11 -12.93
CA HIS A 110 -2.84 -6.50 -11.57
C HIS A 110 -3.51 -5.59 -10.54
N VAL A 111 -3.69 -6.12 -9.34
CA VAL A 111 -4.25 -5.40 -8.20
C VAL A 111 -3.22 -5.39 -7.08
N ILE A 112 -2.85 -4.20 -6.62
CA ILE A 112 -1.96 -3.99 -5.48
C ILE A 112 -2.84 -3.80 -4.25
N ILE A 113 -2.78 -4.73 -3.29
CA ILE A 113 -3.50 -4.58 -2.03
C ILE A 113 -2.58 -3.87 -1.03
N MET A 114 -3.02 -2.73 -0.51
CA MET A 114 -2.29 -1.90 0.45
C MET A 114 -2.33 -2.49 1.86
N THR A 115 -1.61 -3.60 2.07
CA THR A 115 -1.58 -4.38 3.31
C THR A 115 -0.66 -3.74 4.37
N TYR A 116 -0.93 -2.48 4.70
CA TYR A 116 -0.21 -1.69 5.71
C TYR A 116 -1.13 -0.62 6.33
N GLU A 117 -0.60 0.22 7.22
CA GLU A 117 -1.29 1.30 7.94
C GLU A 117 -2.32 0.81 8.99
N TRP A 118 -2.15 -0.40 9.55
CA TRP A 118 -2.85 -0.74 10.80
C TRP A 118 -2.30 0.10 11.96
N GLY A 119 -0.98 0.07 12.20
CA GLY A 119 -0.30 1.14 12.91
C GLY A 119 0.00 2.27 11.95
N TYR A 120 -0.57 3.44 12.17
CA TYR A 120 -0.39 4.61 11.31
C TYR A 120 -0.16 5.88 12.13
N THR A 121 0.24 6.93 11.47
CA THR A 121 0.74 8.16 12.10
C THR A 121 -0.17 8.76 13.16
N TYR A 122 -1.50 8.66 13.03
CA TYR A 122 -2.48 9.20 13.98
C TYR A 122 -3.19 8.13 14.83
N GLY A 123 -2.89 6.85 14.58
CA GLY A 123 -3.42 5.72 15.34
C GLY A 123 -2.59 5.39 16.59
N PRO A 124 -3.13 4.50 17.45
CA PRO A 124 -2.39 4.00 18.59
C PRO A 124 -1.18 3.18 18.15
N PRO A 125 -0.14 3.07 19.00
CA PRO A 125 1.06 2.30 18.71
C PRO A 125 0.75 0.82 18.41
N MET A 126 1.10 0.37 17.22
CA MET A 126 1.06 -1.04 16.81
C MET A 126 1.86 -1.26 15.54
N ALA A 127 2.06 -2.52 15.15
CA ALA A 127 2.74 -2.86 13.90
C ALA A 127 2.06 -2.22 12.69
N VAL A 128 2.84 -1.71 11.74
CA VAL A 128 2.33 -1.09 10.51
C VAL A 128 1.61 -2.11 9.63
N ALA A 129 2.15 -3.33 9.55
CA ALA A 129 1.58 -4.42 8.77
C ALA A 129 1.58 -5.74 9.58
N PRO A 130 0.68 -5.91 10.58
CA PRO A 130 0.59 -7.13 11.38
C PRO A 130 0.25 -8.32 10.48
N ILE A 131 1.03 -9.40 10.55
CA ILE A 131 0.92 -10.53 9.62
C ILE A 131 -0.43 -11.24 9.68
N ASP A 132 -1.05 -11.29 10.85
CA ASP A 132 -2.38 -11.86 11.04
C ASP A 132 -3.45 -11.06 10.27
N GLN A 133 -3.36 -9.73 10.27
CA GLN A 133 -4.26 -8.86 9.53
C GLN A 133 -3.98 -8.92 8.02
N VAL A 134 -2.71 -8.90 7.63
CA VAL A 134 -2.30 -9.11 6.23
C VAL A 134 -2.86 -10.42 5.69
N ALA A 135 -2.69 -11.52 6.44
CA ALA A 135 -3.19 -12.84 6.06
C ALA A 135 -4.72 -12.88 5.92
N ARG A 136 -5.47 -12.19 6.82
CA ARG A 136 -6.94 -12.08 6.71
C ARG A 136 -7.37 -11.37 5.43
N VAL A 137 -6.71 -10.27 5.09
CA VAL A 137 -6.99 -9.52 3.85
C VAL A 137 -6.68 -10.37 2.62
N LEU A 138 -5.52 -11.04 2.59
CA LEU A 138 -5.15 -11.91 1.47
C LEU A 138 -6.09 -13.10 1.32
N SER A 139 -6.52 -13.72 2.45
CA SER A 139 -7.49 -14.80 2.43
C SER A 139 -8.81 -14.40 1.74
N TYR A 140 -9.27 -13.18 1.99
CA TYR A 140 -10.44 -12.63 1.30
C TYR A 140 -10.11 -12.25 -0.15
N ALA A 141 -9.00 -11.55 -0.37
CA ALA A 141 -8.64 -11.05 -1.71
C ALA A 141 -8.58 -12.17 -2.76
N VAL A 142 -8.01 -13.33 -2.42
CA VAL A 142 -7.89 -14.46 -3.38
C VAL A 142 -9.21 -15.19 -3.64
N THR A 143 -10.28 -14.91 -2.89
CA THR A 143 -11.64 -15.39 -3.23
C THR A 143 -12.32 -14.53 -4.28
N GLU A 144 -11.91 -13.26 -4.40
CA GLU A 144 -12.53 -12.28 -5.29
C GLU A 144 -11.68 -12.00 -6.55
N ILE A 145 -10.35 -12.08 -6.41
CA ILE A 145 -9.37 -11.72 -7.44
C ILE A 145 -8.55 -12.97 -7.80
N PRO A 146 -8.34 -13.29 -9.09
CA PRO A 146 -7.38 -14.34 -9.46
C PRO A 146 -6.03 -14.11 -8.78
N SER A 147 -5.58 -15.07 -7.97
CA SER A 147 -4.43 -14.89 -7.06
C SER A 147 -3.16 -14.38 -7.75
N LYS A 148 -2.93 -14.81 -9.01
CA LYS A 148 -1.80 -14.35 -9.84
C LYS A 148 -1.87 -12.88 -10.26
N LYS A 149 -3.04 -12.23 -10.12
CA LYS A 149 -3.17 -10.79 -10.32
C LYS A 149 -2.97 -9.98 -9.04
N VAL A 150 -2.95 -10.62 -7.86
CA VAL A 150 -2.79 -9.96 -6.56
C VAL A 150 -1.32 -9.73 -6.26
N PHE A 151 -0.98 -8.47 -5.96
CA PHE A 151 0.31 -8.06 -5.41
C PHE A 151 0.10 -7.57 -3.98
N MET A 152 0.75 -8.21 -3.02
CA MET A 152 0.75 -7.79 -1.63
C MET A 152 1.71 -6.63 -1.44
N SER A 153 1.29 -5.56 -0.76
CA SER A 153 2.17 -4.42 -0.52
C SER A 153 2.83 -4.51 0.87
N ILE A 154 4.13 -4.23 0.92
CA ILE A 154 4.96 -4.25 2.13
C ILE A 154 5.46 -2.83 2.43
N PRO A 155 5.34 -2.33 3.69
CA PRO A 155 5.89 -1.03 4.07
C PRO A 155 7.41 -1.10 4.28
N ASN A 156 8.14 -0.09 3.77
CA ASN A 156 9.58 0.10 4.03
C ASN A 156 9.83 1.17 5.10
N TYR A 157 8.92 1.30 6.07
CA TYR A 157 8.98 2.30 7.12
C TYR A 157 8.31 1.78 8.39
N GLY A 158 8.50 2.54 9.44
CA GLY A 158 7.83 2.36 10.73
C GLY A 158 7.40 3.70 11.31
N TYR A 159 6.93 3.65 12.53
CA TYR A 159 6.54 4.84 13.29
C TYR A 159 7.14 4.82 14.69
N ASP A 160 7.44 6.02 15.19
CA ASP A 160 7.92 6.32 16.53
C ASP A 160 6.86 7.16 17.26
N TRP A 161 6.15 6.54 18.20
CA TRP A 161 5.12 7.20 19.01
C TRP A 161 5.69 7.69 20.33
N THR A 162 5.43 8.95 20.68
CA THR A 162 5.63 9.44 22.04
C THR A 162 4.53 8.92 22.97
N LEU A 163 4.90 8.48 24.17
CA LEU A 163 4.00 7.96 25.18
C LEU A 163 3.77 8.95 26.33
N PRO A 164 2.56 8.98 26.96
CA PRO A 164 1.38 8.20 26.57
C PRO A 164 0.84 8.64 25.21
N TYR A 165 0.29 7.70 24.43
CA TYR A 165 -0.38 8.02 23.17
C TYR A 165 -1.51 9.04 23.37
N VAL A 166 -1.54 10.07 22.53
CA VAL A 166 -2.59 11.09 22.52
C VAL A 166 -3.23 11.11 21.13
N LYS A 167 -4.55 10.89 21.09
CA LYS A 167 -5.31 10.88 19.81
C LYS A 167 -5.15 12.23 19.08
N GLY A 168 -4.83 12.18 17.80
CA GLY A 168 -4.63 13.37 16.96
C GLY A 168 -3.19 13.92 16.96
N VAL A 169 -2.32 13.39 17.80
CA VAL A 169 -0.87 13.69 17.75
C VAL A 169 -0.20 12.70 16.80
N ALA A 170 0.49 13.24 15.79
CA ALA A 170 1.15 12.43 14.77
C ALA A 170 2.38 11.72 15.35
N ALA A 171 2.47 10.42 15.14
CA ALA A 171 3.73 9.68 15.31
C ALA A 171 4.74 10.09 14.23
N LYS A 172 6.01 10.07 14.58
CA LYS A 172 7.08 10.36 13.63
C LYS A 172 7.29 9.15 12.71
N THR A 173 7.22 9.36 11.40
CA THR A 173 7.65 8.34 10.43
C THR A 173 9.17 8.13 10.53
N ILE A 174 9.60 6.87 10.55
CA ILE A 174 10.99 6.47 10.63
C ILE A 174 11.30 5.40 9.57
N SER A 175 12.48 5.41 8.96
CA SER A 175 12.90 4.30 8.13
C SER A 175 13.32 3.11 8.99
N ASN A 176 13.32 1.90 8.41
CA ASN A 176 13.73 0.69 9.15
C ASN A 176 15.22 0.76 9.57
N VAL A 177 16.07 1.40 8.77
CA VAL A 177 17.49 1.62 9.12
C VAL A 177 17.60 2.60 10.29
N GLU A 178 16.92 3.76 10.21
CA GLU A 178 16.89 4.73 11.31
C GLU A 178 16.33 4.14 12.60
N ALA A 179 15.37 3.21 12.54
CA ALA A 179 14.83 2.53 13.72
C ALA A 179 15.91 1.68 14.42
N VAL A 180 16.70 0.93 13.65
CA VAL A 180 17.84 0.17 14.21
C VAL A 180 18.89 1.09 14.81
N ASP A 181 19.28 2.14 14.08
CA ASP A 181 20.25 3.13 14.57
C ASP A 181 19.76 3.82 15.85
N LEU A 182 18.48 4.13 15.94
CA LEU A 182 17.87 4.71 17.14
C LEU A 182 17.92 3.73 18.32
N ALA A 183 17.63 2.45 18.10
CA ALA A 183 17.73 1.43 19.14
C ALA A 183 19.17 1.32 19.67
N VAL A 184 20.16 1.29 18.79
CA VAL A 184 21.59 1.30 19.17
C VAL A 184 21.94 2.55 19.96
N LYS A 185 21.57 3.74 19.47
CA LYS A 185 21.87 5.04 20.10
C LYS A 185 21.28 5.17 21.50
N THR A 186 20.10 4.59 21.73
CA THR A 186 19.39 4.68 23.01
C THR A 186 19.66 3.49 23.94
N GLY A 187 20.43 2.49 23.48
CA GLY A 187 20.67 1.25 24.21
C GLY A 187 19.42 0.37 24.34
N ALA A 188 18.40 0.58 23.48
CA ALA A 188 17.14 -0.14 23.54
C ALA A 188 17.28 -1.55 22.94
N THR A 189 16.62 -2.54 23.57
CA THR A 189 16.57 -3.90 23.05
C THR A 189 15.41 -4.03 22.08
N ILE A 190 15.69 -4.39 20.82
CA ILE A 190 14.68 -4.71 19.82
C ILE A 190 14.02 -6.05 20.17
N GLN A 191 12.73 -5.97 20.46
CA GLN A 191 11.86 -7.11 20.72
C GLN A 191 11.16 -7.56 19.42
N TYR A 192 10.47 -8.69 19.47
CA TYR A 192 9.71 -9.21 18.34
C TYR A 192 8.36 -9.72 18.81
N ASP A 193 7.29 -9.09 18.35
CA ASP A 193 5.94 -9.57 18.59
C ASP A 193 5.61 -10.71 17.64
N LYS A 194 5.34 -11.89 18.19
CA LYS A 194 5.08 -13.10 17.41
C LYS A 194 3.72 -13.11 16.72
N THR A 195 2.75 -12.38 17.26
CA THR A 195 1.38 -12.32 16.72
C THR A 195 1.35 -11.45 15.46
N SER A 196 1.92 -10.26 15.54
CA SER A 196 2.04 -9.35 14.41
C SER A 196 3.21 -9.71 13.48
N ALA A 197 4.12 -10.59 13.92
CA ALA A 197 5.42 -10.87 13.27
C ALA A 197 6.16 -9.58 12.91
N ALA A 198 6.30 -8.70 13.89
CA ALA A 198 6.92 -7.39 13.70
C ALA A 198 7.87 -7.01 14.84
N PRO A 199 9.02 -6.37 14.54
CA PRO A 199 9.93 -5.86 15.54
C PRO A 199 9.41 -4.56 16.16
N PHE A 200 9.69 -4.36 17.44
CA PHE A 200 9.44 -3.12 18.16
C PHE A 200 10.45 -2.92 19.30
N PHE A 201 10.56 -1.68 19.77
CA PHE A 201 11.31 -1.38 20.99
C PHE A 201 10.76 -0.14 21.70
N ASN A 202 11.08 -0.04 23.00
CA ASN A 202 10.76 1.14 23.80
C ASN A 202 12.05 1.85 24.17
N TYR A 203 12.00 3.18 24.27
CA TYR A 203 13.13 3.99 24.74
C TYR A 203 12.64 5.26 25.44
N TYR A 204 13.55 5.98 26.08
CA TYR A 204 13.31 7.32 26.60
C TYR A 204 14.13 8.33 25.82
N ASP A 205 13.54 9.44 25.43
CA ASP A 205 14.24 10.53 24.77
C ASP A 205 15.04 11.39 25.78
N SER A 206 15.77 12.39 25.28
CA SER A 206 16.59 13.30 26.13
C SER A 206 15.79 14.17 27.10
N LEU A 207 14.47 14.23 26.93
CA LEU A 207 13.53 14.92 27.82
C LEU A 207 12.86 13.97 28.81
N GLY A 208 13.23 12.69 28.83
CA GLY A 208 12.65 11.66 29.69
C GLY A 208 11.27 11.19 29.25
N ARG A 209 10.82 11.49 28.03
CA ARG A 209 9.54 11.01 27.50
C ARG A 209 9.70 9.59 27.00
N GLY A 210 8.77 8.72 27.36
CA GLY A 210 8.73 7.36 26.85
C GLY A 210 8.32 7.33 25.37
N HIS A 211 8.88 6.39 24.62
CA HIS A 211 8.59 6.15 23.21
C HIS A 211 8.42 4.67 22.94
N VAL A 212 7.66 4.34 21.90
CA VAL A 212 7.61 3.02 21.30
C VAL A 212 7.73 3.13 19.78
N VAL A 213 8.63 2.31 19.22
CA VAL A 213 8.87 2.23 17.77
C VAL A 213 8.42 0.88 17.25
N TRP A 214 7.61 0.87 16.21
CA TRP A 214 7.27 -0.31 15.42
C TRP A 214 7.81 -0.13 14.01
N PHE A 215 8.43 -1.17 13.44
CA PHE A 215 9.10 -1.10 12.14
C PHE A 215 9.17 -2.48 11.48
N GLU A 216 9.92 -2.64 10.38
CA GLU A 216 10.16 -3.92 9.73
C GLU A 216 11.64 -4.29 9.79
N ASP A 217 11.94 -5.59 9.96
CA ASP A 217 13.29 -6.14 9.87
C ASP A 217 13.35 -7.39 8.97
N ALA A 218 14.50 -8.01 8.85
CA ALA A 218 14.69 -9.21 8.02
C ALA A 218 13.71 -10.35 8.40
N ARG A 219 13.38 -10.51 9.69
CA ARG A 219 12.46 -11.55 10.18
C ARG A 219 11.04 -11.28 9.71
N SER A 220 10.55 -10.06 9.91
CA SER A 220 9.19 -9.67 9.52
C SER A 220 8.99 -9.66 8.01
N ILE A 221 10.02 -9.26 7.25
CA ILE A 221 10.02 -9.31 5.79
C ILE A 221 9.97 -10.76 5.29
N ASN A 222 10.76 -11.66 5.87
CA ASN A 222 10.72 -13.08 5.52
C ASN A 222 9.31 -13.67 5.69
N GLU A 223 8.68 -13.46 6.86
CA GLU A 223 7.33 -13.93 7.14
C GLU A 223 6.31 -13.40 6.11
N LYS A 224 6.40 -12.11 5.75
CA LYS A 224 5.53 -11.50 4.74
C LYS A 224 5.76 -12.08 3.34
N LEU A 225 7.02 -12.25 2.93
CA LEU A 225 7.35 -12.82 1.62
C LEU A 225 6.88 -14.27 1.47
N MET A 226 6.86 -15.06 2.56
CA MET A 226 6.31 -16.42 2.54
C MET A 226 4.80 -16.45 2.22
N LEU A 227 4.05 -15.37 2.47
CA LEU A 227 2.63 -15.28 2.11
C LEU A 227 2.42 -15.30 0.58
N ILE A 228 3.40 -14.86 -0.22
CA ILE A 228 3.32 -14.92 -1.69
C ILE A 228 3.09 -16.36 -2.15
N ASN A 229 3.89 -17.28 -1.65
CA ASN A 229 3.78 -18.70 -1.97
C ASN A 229 2.51 -19.30 -1.35
N ARG A 230 2.22 -18.98 -0.08
CA ARG A 230 1.05 -19.50 0.65
C ARG A 230 -0.27 -19.21 -0.07
N TYR A 231 -0.42 -18.00 -0.61
CA TYR A 231 -1.63 -17.56 -1.31
C TYR A 231 -1.50 -17.62 -2.84
N ASN A 232 -0.37 -18.15 -3.37
CA ASN A 232 -0.07 -18.22 -4.80
C ASN A 232 -0.22 -16.89 -5.52
N LEU A 233 0.28 -15.81 -4.90
CA LEU A 233 0.14 -14.43 -5.39
C LEU A 233 0.95 -14.18 -6.66
N GLY A 234 0.63 -13.11 -7.39
CA GLY A 234 1.40 -12.60 -8.52
C GLY A 234 2.74 -12.01 -8.11
N GLY A 235 2.83 -11.42 -6.92
CA GLY A 235 4.06 -10.82 -6.43
C GLY A 235 3.87 -9.91 -5.23
N VAL A 236 4.83 -9.02 -5.05
CA VAL A 236 4.90 -8.05 -3.96
C VAL A 236 5.12 -6.65 -4.53
N SER A 237 4.58 -5.65 -3.85
CA SER A 237 4.82 -4.23 -4.07
C SER A 237 5.41 -3.62 -2.80
N TYR A 238 6.08 -2.48 -2.90
CA TYR A 238 6.66 -1.79 -1.75
C TYR A 238 6.23 -0.34 -1.69
N TRP A 239 5.91 0.14 -0.49
CA TRP A 239 5.75 1.53 -0.15
C TRP A 239 6.77 1.92 0.94
N THR A 240 7.80 2.76 0.69
CA THR A 240 8.15 3.37 -0.58
C THR A 240 9.61 3.08 -0.93
N ILE A 241 9.93 3.14 -2.21
CA ILE A 241 11.30 2.94 -2.72
C ILE A 241 12.28 4.04 -2.22
N GLY A 242 11.78 5.21 -1.80
CA GLY A 242 12.59 6.28 -1.22
C GLY A 242 13.18 5.95 0.18
N LYS A 243 12.74 4.87 0.84
CA LYS A 243 13.26 4.38 2.12
C LYS A 243 14.15 3.16 1.86
N TYR A 244 15.48 3.37 1.75
CA TYR A 244 16.41 2.28 1.52
C TYR A 244 16.42 1.29 2.69
N PHE A 245 16.27 0.00 2.37
CA PHE A 245 16.22 -1.07 3.36
C PHE A 245 16.95 -2.31 2.83
N PRO A 246 18.28 -2.42 3.06
CA PRO A 246 19.12 -3.45 2.48
C PRO A 246 18.71 -4.88 2.88
N GLN A 247 18.27 -5.08 4.12
CA GLN A 247 17.84 -6.39 4.61
C GLN A 247 16.68 -6.96 3.78
N ASN A 248 15.75 -6.10 3.35
CA ASN A 248 14.63 -6.52 2.49
C ASN A 248 15.15 -7.12 1.17
N TRP A 249 16.12 -6.47 0.54
CA TRP A 249 16.67 -6.93 -0.74
C TRP A 249 17.45 -8.23 -0.61
N LEU A 250 18.17 -8.42 0.52
CA LEU A 250 18.87 -9.67 0.81
C LEU A 250 17.88 -10.83 0.96
N ILE A 251 16.80 -10.66 1.73
CA ILE A 251 15.78 -11.69 1.92
C ILE A 251 15.03 -11.97 0.60
N LEU A 252 14.62 -10.92 -0.12
CA LEU A 252 13.93 -11.08 -1.40
C LEU A 252 14.77 -11.91 -2.39
N ASN A 253 16.06 -11.56 -2.55
CA ASN A 253 16.98 -12.28 -3.45
C ASN A 253 17.34 -13.70 -2.97
N SER A 254 17.19 -13.98 -1.66
CA SER A 254 17.40 -15.35 -1.15
C SER A 254 16.22 -16.28 -1.43
N LEU A 255 15.02 -15.72 -1.61
CA LEU A 255 13.78 -16.47 -1.84
C LEU A 255 13.36 -16.52 -3.30
N TYR A 256 13.74 -15.54 -4.10
CA TYR A 256 13.26 -15.34 -5.46
C TYR A 256 14.39 -14.94 -6.42
N ASP A 257 14.32 -15.43 -7.65
CA ASP A 257 15.17 -14.96 -8.76
C ASP A 257 14.56 -13.68 -9.34
N VAL A 258 15.04 -12.53 -8.84
CA VAL A 258 14.53 -11.22 -9.25
C VAL A 258 15.09 -10.84 -10.61
N LYS A 259 14.23 -10.82 -11.64
CA LYS A 259 14.58 -10.39 -12.99
C LYS A 259 14.12 -8.98 -13.27
N LYS A 260 15.04 -8.16 -13.78
CA LYS A 260 14.70 -6.85 -14.29
C LYS A 260 14.05 -7.01 -15.67
N VAL A 261 12.79 -6.59 -15.79
CA VAL A 261 12.08 -6.47 -17.07
C VAL A 261 12.36 -5.08 -17.63
N ILE A 262 13.06 -5.02 -18.75
CA ILE A 262 13.44 -3.77 -19.44
C ILE A 262 12.62 -3.66 -20.72
#